data_e464ce5ba4b2d44b2eb9ca8424100fb2
#
_entry.id   e464ce5ba4b2d44b2eb9ca8424100fb2
#
_cell.length_a   1.000
_cell.length_b   1.000
_cell.length_c   1.000
_cell.angle_alpha   90.00
_cell.angle_beta   90.00
_cell.angle_gamma   90.00
#
_symmetry.space_group_name_H-M   'P 1'
#
loop_
_entity.id
_entity.type
_entity.pdbx_description
1 polymer ?
#
loop_
_entity_poly.entity_id
_entity_poly.type
_entity_poly.pdbx_seq_one_letter_code
_entity_poly.pdbx_strand_id
1 'polypeptide(L)'
;MGSIWLGAFIGFLASIFLGIIFGVFFPFLGHLAGVFFGGIIAGTIAGGVGRGAIAGFLAGIFGAVIIAILAVGGLAIVGGLIGGLAGGILGGLAGLAVGFIAAIFAIFAGIVSAIGGLIGGAIAG
;
A
#
# COMPACT_ATOMS: atom_id res chain seq x y z
N MET A 1 -3.65 -20.93 13.39
CA MET A 1 -2.56 -19.94 13.28
C MET A 1 -2.40 -19.50 11.84
N GLY A 2 -2.44 -18.22 11.60
CA GLY A 2 -2.31 -17.68 10.26
C GLY A 2 -0.86 -17.37 9.88
N SER A 3 -0.64 -17.10 8.61
CA SER A 3 0.63 -16.66 8.07
C SER A 3 0.68 -15.14 8.03
N ILE A 4 1.77 -14.55 8.50
CA ILE A 4 2.01 -13.11 8.39
C ILE A 4 2.05 -12.70 6.92
N TRP A 5 2.74 -13.47 6.10
CA TRP A 5 2.89 -13.17 4.67
C TRP A 5 1.58 -13.26 3.91
N LEU A 6 0.80 -14.30 4.18
CA LEU A 6 -0.53 -14.44 3.58
C LEU A 6 -1.44 -13.31 4.02
N GLY A 7 -1.42 -12.96 5.30
CA GLY A 7 -2.18 -11.84 5.85
C GLY A 7 -1.79 -10.54 5.19
N ALA A 8 -0.48 -10.27 5.06
CA ALA A 8 0.03 -9.07 4.43
C ALA A 8 -0.41 -8.97 2.96
N PHE A 9 -0.32 -10.05 2.22
CA PHE A 9 -0.69 -10.08 0.80
C PHE A 9 -2.19 -9.87 0.61
N ILE A 10 -3.02 -10.61 1.33
CA ILE A 10 -4.48 -10.50 1.22
C ILE A 10 -4.95 -9.15 1.77
N GLY A 11 -4.35 -8.67 2.86
CA GLY A 11 -4.65 -7.35 3.39
C GLY A 11 -4.31 -6.24 2.41
N PHE A 12 -3.19 -6.36 1.70
CA PHE A 12 -2.81 -5.43 0.64
C PHE A 12 -3.85 -5.43 -0.49
N LEU A 13 -4.26 -6.59 -0.98
CA LEU A 13 -5.29 -6.69 -2.02
C LEU A 13 -6.63 -6.09 -1.53
N ALA A 14 -7.00 -6.37 -0.30
CA ALA A 14 -8.20 -5.80 0.31
C ALA A 14 -8.10 -4.28 0.44
N SER A 15 -6.92 -3.75 0.78
CA SER A 15 -6.67 -2.30 0.85
C SER A 15 -6.91 -1.62 -0.49
N ILE A 16 -6.45 -2.23 -1.58
CA ILE A 16 -6.67 -1.71 -2.93
C ILE A 16 -8.17 -1.68 -3.23
N PHE A 17 -8.84 -2.80 -3.02
CA PHE A 17 -10.26 -2.94 -3.34
C PHE A 17 -11.11 -1.97 -2.54
N LEU A 18 -10.91 -1.94 -1.23
CA LEU A 18 -11.65 -1.04 -0.34
C LEU A 18 -11.28 0.42 -0.55
N GLY A 19 -10.00 0.69 -0.86
CA GLY A 19 -9.54 2.03 -1.19
C GLY A 19 -10.20 2.59 -2.44
N ILE A 20 -10.43 1.76 -3.45
CA ILE A 20 -11.16 2.16 -4.65
C ILE A 20 -12.62 2.47 -4.30
N ILE A 21 -13.29 1.58 -3.57
CA ILE A 21 -14.69 1.75 -3.20
C ILE A 21 -14.88 3.02 -2.36
N PHE A 22 -14.12 3.16 -1.28
CA PHE A 22 -14.25 4.32 -0.41
C PHE A 22 -13.70 5.59 -1.05
N GLY A 23 -12.70 5.47 -1.92
CA GLY A 23 -12.09 6.59 -2.63
C GLY A 23 -13.05 7.26 -3.62
N VAL A 24 -14.05 6.55 -4.13
CA VAL A 24 -15.10 7.14 -4.97
C VAL A 24 -15.91 8.15 -4.18
N PHE A 25 -16.18 7.87 -2.91
CA PHE A 25 -16.96 8.75 -2.04
C PHE A 25 -16.10 9.83 -1.36
N PHE A 26 -14.91 9.46 -0.89
CA PHE A 26 -13.99 10.34 -0.16
C PHE A 26 -12.57 10.06 -0.63
N PRO A 27 -12.03 10.84 -1.60
CA PRO A 27 -10.77 10.48 -2.27
C PRO A 27 -9.59 10.23 -1.33
N PHE A 28 -9.36 11.12 -0.34
CA PHE A 28 -8.22 10.96 0.58
C PHE A 28 -8.59 10.05 1.77
N LEU A 29 -9.71 10.35 2.43
CA LEU A 29 -10.16 9.59 3.59
C LEU A 29 -10.52 8.15 3.21
N GLY A 30 -11.07 7.96 2.01
CA GLY A 30 -11.40 6.64 1.50
C GLY A 30 -10.18 5.75 1.33
N HIS A 31 -9.06 6.32 0.86
CA HIS A 31 -7.80 5.59 0.74
C HIS A 31 -7.29 5.15 2.13
N LEU A 32 -7.29 6.06 3.10
CA LEU A 32 -6.87 5.74 4.47
C LEU A 32 -7.79 4.69 5.10
N ALA A 33 -9.09 4.80 4.89
CA ALA A 33 -10.06 3.81 5.37
C ALA A 33 -9.78 2.43 4.76
N GLY A 34 -9.52 2.38 3.46
CA GLY A 34 -9.16 1.15 2.77
C GLY A 34 -7.91 0.50 3.35
N VAL A 35 -6.89 1.29 3.60
CA VAL A 35 -5.64 0.81 4.21
C VAL A 35 -5.89 0.28 5.63
N PHE A 36 -6.69 0.98 6.42
CA PHE A 36 -7.02 0.58 7.78
C PHE A 36 -7.78 -0.76 7.81
N PHE A 37 -8.84 -0.88 7.00
CA PHE A 37 -9.62 -2.12 6.93
C PHE A 37 -8.81 -3.27 6.32
N GLY A 38 -7.96 -2.97 5.34
CA GLY A 38 -7.02 -3.95 4.81
C GLY A 38 -6.07 -4.46 5.89
N GLY A 39 -5.62 -3.58 6.77
CA GLY A 39 -4.83 -3.95 7.94
C GLY A 39 -5.58 -4.87 8.89
N ILE A 40 -6.86 -4.59 9.14
CA ILE A 40 -7.70 -5.47 9.97
C ILE A 40 -7.75 -6.88 9.36
N ILE A 41 -7.98 -6.97 8.06
CA ILE A 41 -8.02 -8.26 7.36
C ILE A 41 -6.66 -8.96 7.45
N ALA A 42 -5.57 -8.24 7.23
CA ALA A 42 -4.23 -8.79 7.37
C ALA A 42 -4.00 -9.36 8.77
N GLY A 43 -4.43 -8.61 9.79
CA GLY A 43 -4.29 -9.02 11.18
C GLY A 43 -5.11 -10.25 11.54
N THR A 44 -6.36 -10.33 11.06
CA THR A 44 -7.20 -11.51 11.33
C THR A 44 -6.59 -12.76 10.72
N ILE A 45 -6.00 -12.66 9.53
CA ILE A 45 -5.36 -13.81 8.87
C ILE A 45 -4.07 -14.20 9.60
N ALA A 46 -3.27 -13.23 10.01
CA ALA A 46 -2.01 -13.49 10.72
C ALA A 46 -2.23 -14.12 12.11
N GLY A 47 -3.29 -13.71 12.79
CA GLY A 47 -3.64 -14.20 14.13
C GLY A 47 -2.66 -13.72 15.21
N GLY A 48 -3.17 -13.04 16.22
CA GLY A 48 -2.38 -12.48 17.31
C GLY A 48 -2.04 -11.01 17.10
N VAL A 49 -1.94 -10.27 18.21
CA VAL A 49 -1.76 -8.81 18.19
C VAL A 49 -0.46 -8.40 17.51
N GLY A 50 0.66 -8.98 17.93
CA GLY A 50 1.97 -8.67 17.37
C GLY A 50 2.09 -9.07 15.91
N ARG A 51 1.65 -10.27 15.59
CA ARG A 51 1.66 -10.78 14.21
C ARG A 51 0.73 -9.98 13.31
N GLY A 52 -0.42 -9.58 13.84
CA GLY A 52 -1.37 -8.75 13.11
C GLY A 52 -0.82 -7.37 12.80
N ALA A 53 -0.11 -6.76 13.75
CA ALA A 53 0.55 -5.47 13.53
C ALA A 53 1.59 -5.57 12.41
N ILE A 54 2.41 -6.62 12.44
CA ILE A 54 3.44 -6.85 11.42
C ILE A 54 2.79 -7.08 10.05
N ALA A 55 1.77 -7.93 9.99
CA ALA A 55 1.07 -8.21 8.73
C ALA A 55 0.40 -6.95 8.17
N GLY A 56 -0.23 -6.15 9.03
CA GLY A 56 -0.83 -4.89 8.62
C GLY A 56 0.20 -3.90 8.10
N PHE A 57 1.32 -3.75 8.80
CA PHE A 57 2.40 -2.87 8.36
C PHE A 57 2.95 -3.30 6.99
N LEU A 58 3.20 -4.59 6.82
CA LEU A 58 3.68 -5.13 5.54
C LEU A 58 2.67 -4.93 4.42
N ALA A 59 1.37 -5.06 4.71
CA ALA A 59 0.33 -4.80 3.72
C ALA A 59 0.40 -3.35 3.21
N GLY A 60 0.63 -2.39 4.10
CA GLY A 60 0.82 -0.99 3.72
C GLY A 60 2.07 -0.77 2.89
N ILE A 61 3.18 -1.42 3.27
CA ILE A 61 4.45 -1.31 2.53
C ILE A 61 4.35 -1.92 1.13
N PHE A 62 3.68 -3.06 0.98
CA PHE A 62 3.50 -3.67 -0.34
C PHE A 62 2.82 -2.71 -1.32
N GLY A 63 1.80 -1.98 -0.86
CA GLY A 63 1.15 -0.96 -1.68
C GLY A 63 2.11 0.12 -2.13
N ALA A 64 2.96 0.60 -1.23
CA ALA A 64 3.94 1.63 -1.53
C ALA A 64 4.99 1.18 -2.54
N VAL A 65 5.50 -0.04 -2.39
CA VAL A 65 6.51 -0.59 -3.31
C VAL A 65 5.93 -0.69 -4.72
N ILE A 66 4.69 -1.17 -4.84
CA ILE A 66 4.03 -1.30 -6.14
C ILE A 66 3.79 0.07 -6.77
N ILE A 67 3.32 1.04 -6.00
CA ILE A 67 3.13 2.41 -6.49
C ILE A 67 4.46 3.01 -6.97
N ALA A 68 5.55 2.80 -6.21
CA ALA A 68 6.87 3.30 -6.60
C ALA A 68 7.34 2.68 -7.93
N ILE A 69 7.20 1.37 -8.09
CA ILE A 69 7.57 0.67 -9.31
C ILE A 69 6.74 1.19 -10.49
N LEU A 70 5.44 1.32 -10.33
CA LEU A 70 4.55 1.82 -11.37
C LEU A 70 4.84 3.27 -11.72
N ALA A 71 5.18 4.11 -10.73
CA ALA A 71 5.51 5.52 -10.97
C ALA A 71 6.79 5.63 -11.81
N VAL A 72 7.86 4.95 -11.43
CA VAL A 72 9.13 5.01 -12.15
C VAL A 72 8.96 4.44 -13.57
N GLY A 73 8.43 3.22 -13.67
CA GLY A 73 8.25 2.56 -14.96
C GLY A 73 7.24 3.25 -15.85
N GLY A 74 6.10 3.64 -15.29
CA GLY A 74 5.02 4.29 -16.04
C GLY A 74 5.44 5.65 -16.59
N LEU A 75 6.04 6.50 -15.77
CA LEU A 75 6.50 7.82 -16.20
C LEU A 75 7.67 7.73 -17.19
N ALA A 76 8.56 6.76 -17.01
CA ALA A 76 9.65 6.53 -17.97
C ALA A 76 9.11 6.10 -19.33
N ILE A 77 8.14 5.20 -19.37
CA ILE A 77 7.50 4.73 -20.60
C ILE A 77 6.76 5.87 -21.31
N VAL A 78 5.92 6.61 -20.58
CA VAL A 78 5.14 7.72 -21.12
C VAL A 78 6.09 8.81 -21.63
N GLY A 79 7.10 9.16 -20.84
CA GLY A 79 8.11 10.15 -21.24
C GLY A 79 8.87 9.71 -22.49
N GLY A 80 9.23 8.43 -22.57
CA GLY A 80 9.93 7.87 -23.73
C GLY A 80 9.08 7.88 -24.99
N LEU A 81 7.79 7.61 -24.89
CA LEU A 81 6.86 7.66 -26.04
C LEU A 81 6.67 9.07 -26.56
N ILE A 82 6.67 10.08 -25.70
CA ILE A 82 6.44 11.47 -26.07
C ILE A 82 7.73 12.16 -26.49
N GLY A 83 8.79 11.99 -25.73
CA GLY A 83 10.04 12.76 -25.86
C GLY A 83 11.27 11.93 -26.25
N GLY A 84 11.13 10.65 -26.60
CA GLY A 84 12.25 9.77 -26.93
C GLY A 84 13.13 9.48 -25.72
N LEU A 85 14.45 9.29 -25.94
CA LEU A 85 15.39 8.94 -24.88
C LEU A 85 15.43 9.99 -23.76
N ALA A 86 15.48 11.27 -24.14
CA ALA A 86 15.49 12.36 -23.17
C ALA A 86 14.21 12.40 -22.34
N GLY A 87 13.05 12.20 -22.98
CA GLY A 87 11.76 12.14 -22.31
C GLY A 87 11.65 10.94 -21.37
N GLY A 88 12.20 9.79 -21.77
CA GLY A 88 12.26 8.60 -20.94
C GLY A 88 13.10 8.81 -19.69
N ILE A 89 14.25 9.44 -19.81
CA ILE A 89 15.14 9.76 -18.67
C ILE A 89 14.45 10.74 -17.73
N LEU A 90 13.88 11.82 -18.25
CA LEU A 90 13.16 12.81 -17.45
C LEU A 90 11.92 12.20 -16.77
N GLY A 91 11.18 11.36 -17.47
CA GLY A 91 10.04 10.65 -16.92
C GLY A 91 10.43 9.69 -15.80
N GLY A 92 11.54 8.97 -15.98
CA GLY A 92 12.10 8.09 -14.95
C GLY A 92 12.53 8.87 -13.71
N LEU A 93 13.18 10.01 -13.87
CA LEU A 93 13.58 10.88 -12.77
C LEU A 93 12.35 11.46 -12.03
N ALA A 94 11.33 11.89 -12.79
CA ALA A 94 10.07 12.33 -12.20
C ALA A 94 9.40 11.19 -11.42
N GLY A 95 9.44 9.97 -11.96
CA GLY A 95 8.92 8.78 -11.30
C GLY A 95 9.65 8.47 -9.99
N LEU A 96 10.98 8.67 -9.95
CA LEU A 96 11.75 8.51 -8.71
C LEU A 96 11.33 9.54 -7.67
N ALA A 97 11.08 10.78 -8.06
CA ALA A 97 10.60 11.81 -7.15
C ALA A 97 9.22 11.46 -6.60
N VAL A 98 8.29 11.02 -7.45
CA VAL A 98 6.95 10.57 -7.03
C VAL A 98 7.07 9.35 -6.11
N GLY A 99 7.93 8.39 -6.45
CA GLY A 99 8.19 7.21 -5.65
C GLY A 99 8.74 7.54 -4.26
N PHE A 100 9.64 8.53 -4.18
CA PHE A 100 10.20 8.99 -2.90
C PHE A 100 9.11 9.61 -2.02
N ILE A 101 8.26 10.46 -2.59
CA ILE A 101 7.12 11.06 -1.88
C ILE A 101 6.15 9.96 -1.45
N ALA A 102 5.86 9.01 -2.33
CA ALA A 102 4.99 7.88 -2.01
C ALA A 102 5.56 7.03 -0.87
N ALA A 103 6.88 6.86 -0.80
CA ALA A 103 7.52 6.13 0.28
C ALA A 103 7.32 6.80 1.64
N ILE A 104 7.35 8.13 1.68
CA ILE A 104 7.05 8.88 2.91
C ILE A 104 5.61 8.65 3.33
N PHE A 105 4.66 8.78 2.41
CA PHE A 105 3.24 8.50 2.69
C PHE A 105 3.00 7.03 3.05
N ALA A 106 3.82 6.13 2.51
CA ALA A 106 3.75 4.71 2.82
C ALA A 106 4.01 4.40 4.29
N ILE A 107 4.91 5.15 4.92
CA ILE A 107 5.18 5.00 6.35
C ILE A 107 3.89 5.30 7.14
N PHE A 108 3.19 6.38 6.80
CA PHE A 108 1.91 6.70 7.42
C PHE A 108 0.85 5.64 7.13
N ALA A 109 0.74 5.21 5.88
CA ALA A 109 -0.19 4.15 5.49
C ALA A 109 0.14 2.83 6.22
N GLY A 110 1.42 2.51 6.34
CA GLY A 110 1.89 1.34 7.08
C GLY A 110 1.50 1.40 8.55
N ILE A 111 1.64 2.56 9.18
CA ILE A 111 1.24 2.76 10.58
C ILE A 111 -0.27 2.61 10.74
N VAL A 112 -1.06 3.23 9.86
CA VAL A 112 -2.53 3.11 9.88
C VAL A 112 -2.95 1.66 9.69
N SER A 113 -2.32 0.97 8.73
CA SER A 113 -2.59 -0.44 8.47
C SER A 113 -2.13 -1.34 9.62
N ALA A 114 -1.02 -0.99 10.29
CA ALA A 114 -0.53 -1.71 11.46
C ALA A 114 -1.52 -1.61 12.63
N ILE A 115 -2.10 -0.44 12.85
CA ILE A 115 -3.14 -0.25 13.88
C ILE A 115 -4.35 -1.13 13.55
N GLY A 116 -4.78 -1.15 12.29
CA GLY A 116 -5.81 -2.08 11.83
C GLY A 116 -5.42 -3.53 12.09
N GLY A 117 -4.17 -3.86 11.79
CA GLY A 117 -3.63 -5.21 12.01
C GLY A 117 -3.60 -5.63 13.47
N LEU A 118 -3.28 -4.69 14.37
CA LEU A 118 -3.37 -4.93 15.81
C LEU A 118 -4.79 -5.34 16.22
N ILE A 119 -5.76 -4.58 15.75
CA ILE A 119 -7.17 -4.81 16.05
C ILE A 119 -7.62 -6.16 15.47
N GLY A 120 -7.32 -6.41 14.20
CA GLY A 120 -7.65 -7.67 13.55
C GLY A 120 -7.00 -8.87 14.21
N GLY A 121 -5.73 -8.73 14.57
CA GLY A 121 -5.00 -9.78 15.29
C GLY A 121 -5.55 -10.04 16.68
N ALA A 122 -5.97 -9.02 17.38
CA ALA A 122 -6.59 -9.16 18.71
C ALA A 122 -7.93 -9.88 18.62
N ILE A 123 -8.74 -9.58 17.59
CA ILE A 123 -10.03 -10.24 17.38
C ILE A 123 -9.83 -11.73 17.06
N ALA A 124 -8.87 -12.05 16.21
CA ALA A 124 -8.64 -13.41 15.73
C ALA A 124 -7.80 -14.26 16.70
N GLY A 125 -6.95 -13.59 17.44
CA GLY A 125 -6.01 -14.26 18.29
C GLY A 125 -6.43 -14.58 19.66
#